data_81d9548ca1d8c8418b7eda94b970fb06
#
_entry.id   81d9548ca1d8c8418b7eda94b970fb06
#
_cell.length_a   1.000
_cell.length_b   1.000
_cell.length_c   1.000
_cell.angle_alpha   90.00
_cell.angle_beta   90.00
_cell.angle_gamma   90.00
#
_symmetry.space_group_name_H-M   'P 1'
#
loop_
_entity.id
_entity.type
_entity.pdbx_description
1 polymer ?
#
loop_
_entity_poly.entity_id
_entity_poly.type
_entity_poly.pdbx_seq_one_letter_code
_entity_poly.pdbx_strand_id
1 'polypeptide(L)'
;MARRAISVLFVCTGNICRSPLAEAVASTLAQRAGKPMAFESAGTGDWHAGESADPRAAAAGERRGYDLSGITARAVTDEDFERFDHLIALDKGHKRWLLSARDYRRLPERAKISLLLDWSVGMAGQDVPDPYYGDETDFNRALDLIEKGCEGLIRRV
;
A
#
# COMPACT_ATOMS: atom_id res chain seq x y z
N MET A 1 24.77 12.67 11.47
CA MET A 1 24.27 11.31 11.22
C MET A 1 23.10 11.33 10.26
N ALA A 2 23.16 10.53 9.20
CA ALA A 2 22.05 10.41 8.28
C ALA A 2 20.86 9.74 8.98
N ARG A 3 19.67 10.34 8.87
CA ARG A 3 18.46 9.77 9.42
C ARG A 3 18.04 8.58 8.54
N ARG A 4 17.76 7.43 9.16
CA ARG A 4 17.25 6.27 8.45
C ARG A 4 15.90 6.59 7.85
N ALA A 5 15.68 6.21 6.58
CA ALA A 5 14.39 6.35 5.94
C ALA A 5 13.34 5.44 6.60
N ILE A 6 12.14 5.98 6.81
CA ILE A 6 11.01 5.18 7.27
C ILE A 6 10.55 4.30 6.12
N SER A 7 10.42 3.00 6.35
CA SER A 7 10.04 2.03 5.33
C SER A 7 8.61 1.52 5.52
N VAL A 8 7.85 1.50 4.42
CA VAL A 8 6.43 1.16 4.40
C VAL A 8 6.16 0.13 3.31
N LEU A 9 5.43 -0.93 3.66
CA LEU A 9 4.92 -1.91 2.71
C LEU A 9 3.40 -1.80 2.66
N PHE A 10 2.85 -1.53 1.48
CA PHE A 10 1.40 -1.55 1.25
C PHE A 10 0.97 -2.95 0.83
N VAL A 11 -0.12 -3.44 1.41
CA VAL A 11 -0.57 -4.83 1.19
C VAL A 11 -2.03 -4.85 0.72
N CYS A 12 -2.27 -5.52 -0.42
CA CYS A 12 -3.62 -5.83 -0.88
C CYS A 12 -3.67 -7.32 -1.27
N THR A 13 -4.71 -7.75 -2.01
CA THR A 13 -4.87 -9.17 -2.34
C THR A 13 -3.84 -9.65 -3.35
N GLY A 14 -3.90 -9.12 -4.58
CA GLY A 14 -3.06 -9.61 -5.69
C GLY A 14 -1.84 -8.74 -6.02
N ASN A 15 -1.71 -7.59 -5.39
CA ASN A 15 -0.65 -6.62 -5.67
C ASN A 15 -0.62 -6.13 -7.12
N ILE A 16 -1.79 -5.92 -7.72
CA ILE A 16 -1.90 -5.38 -9.08
C ILE A 16 -2.76 -4.12 -9.18
N CYS A 17 -3.57 -3.80 -8.17
CA CYS A 17 -4.46 -2.61 -8.20
C CYS A 17 -4.16 -1.65 -7.06
N ARG A 18 -4.72 -1.91 -5.88
CA ARG A 18 -4.71 -0.96 -4.75
C ARG A 18 -3.33 -0.71 -4.19
N SER A 19 -2.58 -1.76 -3.88
CA SER A 19 -1.26 -1.56 -3.26
C SER A 19 -0.22 -0.96 -4.20
N PRO A 20 -0.18 -1.28 -5.52
CA PRO A 20 0.69 -0.56 -6.43
C PRO A 20 0.33 0.93 -6.56
N LEU A 21 -0.97 1.26 -6.58
CA LEU A 21 -1.41 2.66 -6.58
C LEU A 21 -0.93 3.37 -5.31
N ALA A 22 -1.09 2.74 -4.14
CA ALA A 22 -0.64 3.32 -2.88
C ALA A 22 0.87 3.56 -2.88
N GLU A 23 1.65 2.60 -3.38
CA GLU A 23 3.10 2.74 -3.48
C GLU A 23 3.49 3.93 -4.36
N ALA A 24 2.89 4.05 -5.55
CA ALA A 24 3.20 5.13 -6.47
C ALA A 24 2.78 6.50 -5.93
N VAL A 25 1.59 6.58 -5.33
CA VAL A 25 1.07 7.83 -4.74
C VAL A 25 1.95 8.26 -3.58
N ALA A 26 2.22 7.37 -2.63
CA ALA A 26 3.02 7.68 -1.45
C ALA A 26 4.44 8.09 -1.82
N SER A 27 5.08 7.38 -2.76
CA SER A 27 6.42 7.73 -3.25
C SER A 27 6.46 9.13 -3.82
N THR A 28 5.47 9.49 -4.63
CA THR A 28 5.37 10.81 -5.25
C THR A 28 5.17 11.91 -4.21
N LEU A 29 4.23 11.69 -3.27
CA LEU A 29 3.92 12.68 -2.24
C LEU A 29 5.08 12.87 -1.25
N ALA A 30 5.75 11.80 -0.86
CA ALA A 30 6.91 11.89 0.03
C ALA A 30 8.06 12.65 -0.63
N GLN A 31 8.30 12.39 -1.92
CA GLN A 31 9.33 13.09 -2.67
C GLN A 31 9.03 14.58 -2.75
N ARG A 32 7.78 14.96 -3.03
CA ARG A 32 7.35 16.37 -3.09
C ARG A 32 7.48 17.05 -1.74
N ALA A 33 7.26 16.32 -0.64
CA ALA A 33 7.36 16.84 0.73
C ALA A 33 8.80 16.85 1.26
N GLY A 34 9.75 16.28 0.50
CA GLY A 34 11.14 16.15 0.95
C GLY A 34 11.32 15.21 2.14
N LYS A 35 10.41 14.25 2.33
CA LYS A 35 10.48 13.29 3.45
C LYS A 35 11.24 12.03 3.05
N PRO A 36 12.22 11.59 3.85
CA PRO A 36 13.00 10.40 3.56
C PRO A 36 12.21 9.14 3.91
N MET A 37 11.40 8.65 2.98
CA MET A 37 10.60 7.45 3.15
C MET A 37 10.81 6.51 1.96
N ALA A 38 10.78 5.21 2.23
CA ALA A 38 10.89 4.16 1.21
C ALA A 38 9.60 3.34 1.19
N PHE A 39 9.09 3.07 0.01
CA PHE A 39 7.82 2.37 -0.18
C PHE A 39 7.97 1.17 -1.09
N GLU A 40 7.30 0.08 -0.73
CA GLU A 40 7.09 -1.10 -1.57
C GLU A 40 5.65 -1.55 -1.44
N SER A 41 5.25 -2.52 -2.25
CA SER A 41 3.92 -3.12 -2.16
C SER A 41 4.00 -4.63 -2.37
N ALA A 42 3.02 -5.36 -1.82
CA ALA A 42 2.94 -6.81 -1.93
C ALA A 42 1.49 -7.28 -1.82
N GLY A 43 1.23 -8.52 -2.20
CA GLY A 43 -0.07 -9.15 -2.07
C GLY A 43 -0.10 -10.19 -0.97
N THR A 44 -1.28 -10.50 -0.45
CA THR A 44 -1.47 -11.60 0.48
C THR A 44 -1.29 -12.95 -0.20
N GLY A 45 -1.41 -12.99 -1.53
CA GLY A 45 -1.17 -14.18 -2.34
C GLY A 45 -0.27 -13.90 -3.53
N ASP A 46 0.14 -14.94 -4.22
CA ASP A 46 1.10 -14.88 -5.33
C ASP A 46 0.45 -15.05 -6.72
N TRP A 47 -0.88 -14.93 -6.79
CA TRP A 47 -1.64 -15.17 -8.04
C TRP A 47 -1.11 -14.39 -9.25
N HIS A 48 -0.58 -13.20 -9.01
CA HIS A 48 -0.09 -12.29 -10.05
C HIS A 48 1.42 -12.02 -9.94
N ALA A 49 2.14 -12.83 -9.15
CA ALA A 49 3.58 -12.61 -8.95
C ALA A 49 4.32 -12.53 -10.28
N GLY A 50 5.15 -11.50 -10.43
CA GLY A 50 5.89 -11.25 -11.66
C GLY A 50 5.16 -10.42 -12.69
N GLU A 51 3.86 -10.16 -12.51
CA GLU A 51 3.06 -9.37 -13.45
C GLU A 51 3.20 -7.86 -13.16
N SER A 52 2.98 -7.07 -14.19
CA SER A 52 2.86 -5.61 -14.06
C SER A 52 1.52 -5.26 -13.39
N ALA A 53 1.39 -4.02 -12.92
CA ALA A 53 0.13 -3.52 -12.38
C ALA A 53 -1.00 -3.67 -13.43
N ASP A 54 -2.23 -3.85 -12.95
CA ASP A 54 -3.42 -3.90 -13.79
C ASP A 54 -3.43 -2.66 -14.70
N PRO A 55 -3.64 -2.81 -16.02
CA PRO A 55 -3.62 -1.65 -16.94
C PRO A 55 -4.60 -0.54 -16.56
N ARG A 56 -5.74 -0.89 -15.95
CA ARG A 56 -6.73 0.09 -15.52
C ARG A 56 -6.23 0.90 -14.32
N ALA A 57 -5.52 0.23 -13.39
CA ALA A 57 -4.88 0.89 -12.26
C ALA A 57 -3.77 1.81 -12.75
N ALA A 58 -2.92 1.31 -13.65
CA ALA A 58 -1.84 2.09 -14.23
C ALA A 58 -2.38 3.33 -14.95
N ALA A 59 -3.45 3.19 -15.73
CA ALA A 59 -4.07 4.31 -16.44
C ALA A 59 -4.67 5.35 -15.49
N ALA A 60 -5.35 4.89 -14.42
CA ALA A 60 -5.92 5.80 -13.42
C ALA A 60 -4.82 6.60 -12.72
N GLY A 61 -3.72 5.95 -12.36
CA GLY A 61 -2.57 6.62 -11.75
C GLY A 61 -1.92 7.62 -12.70
N GLU A 62 -1.69 7.21 -13.94
CA GLU A 62 -1.04 8.05 -14.95
C GLU A 62 -1.81 9.34 -15.21
N ARG A 63 -3.14 9.29 -15.24
CA ARG A 63 -3.97 10.47 -15.42
C ARG A 63 -3.74 11.54 -14.34
N ARG A 64 -3.26 11.14 -13.18
CA ARG A 64 -2.97 12.05 -12.05
C ARG A 64 -1.47 12.23 -11.80
N GLY A 65 -0.62 11.73 -12.69
CA GLY A 65 0.83 11.92 -12.61
C GLY A 65 1.56 10.88 -11.75
N TYR A 66 0.94 9.74 -11.48
CA TYR A 66 1.57 8.64 -10.74
C TYR A 66 2.00 7.54 -11.72
N ASP A 67 3.25 7.11 -11.63
CA ASP A 67 3.84 6.10 -12.52
C ASP A 67 3.92 4.74 -11.81
N LEU A 68 3.19 3.76 -12.35
CA LEU A 68 3.19 2.38 -11.85
C LEU A 68 4.09 1.46 -12.67
N SER A 69 4.75 1.94 -13.73
CA SER A 69 5.46 1.09 -14.69
C SER A 69 6.61 0.29 -14.11
N GLY A 70 7.22 0.75 -13.03
CA GLY A 70 8.33 0.05 -12.39
C GLY A 70 7.92 -0.94 -11.32
N ILE A 71 6.62 -1.10 -11.07
CA ILE A 71 6.13 -1.94 -9.98
C ILE A 71 5.76 -3.33 -10.51
N THR A 72 6.39 -4.36 -9.93
CA THR A 72 6.13 -5.77 -10.26
C THR A 72 5.48 -6.45 -9.07
N ALA A 73 4.39 -7.18 -9.30
CA ALA A 73 3.65 -7.86 -8.23
C ALA A 73 4.49 -8.94 -7.56
N ARG A 74 4.37 -9.02 -6.23
CA ARG A 74 4.97 -10.07 -5.41
C ARG A 74 4.08 -10.36 -4.20
N ALA A 75 4.29 -11.52 -3.58
CA ALA A 75 3.61 -11.86 -2.33
C ALA A 75 4.39 -11.35 -1.12
N VAL A 76 3.68 -11.13 -0.01
CA VAL A 76 4.30 -10.84 1.29
C VAL A 76 5.17 -12.02 1.73
N THR A 77 6.34 -11.74 2.26
CA THR A 77 7.26 -12.74 2.83
C THR A 77 7.41 -12.53 4.33
N ASP A 78 7.92 -13.53 5.02
CA ASP A 78 8.19 -13.44 6.47
C ASP A 78 9.17 -12.31 6.78
N GLU A 79 10.15 -12.07 5.90
CA GLU A 79 11.13 -11.00 6.06
C GLU A 79 10.51 -9.60 6.05
N ASP A 80 9.36 -9.43 5.40
CA ASP A 80 8.68 -8.13 5.36
C ASP A 80 8.30 -7.65 6.76
N PHE A 81 7.97 -8.57 7.68
CA PHE A 81 7.63 -8.24 9.06
C PHE A 81 8.84 -7.71 9.85
N GLU A 82 10.03 -8.00 9.40
CA GLU A 82 11.27 -7.54 10.02
C GLU A 82 11.85 -6.31 9.33
N ARG A 83 11.74 -6.24 7.99
CA ARG A 83 12.32 -5.19 7.18
C ARG A 83 11.62 -3.84 7.28
N PHE A 84 10.30 -3.83 7.36
CA PHE A 84 9.50 -2.61 7.27
C PHE A 84 9.14 -2.05 8.64
N ASP A 85 9.08 -0.73 8.73
CA ASP A 85 8.59 -0.04 9.92
C ASP A 85 7.06 -0.12 10.00
N HIS A 86 6.40 -0.12 8.83
CA HIS A 86 4.95 -0.20 8.73
C HIS A 86 4.53 -1.21 7.67
N LEU A 87 3.54 -2.04 8.01
CA LEU A 87 2.80 -2.87 7.07
C LEU A 87 1.39 -2.28 7.01
N ILE A 88 1.05 -1.66 5.89
CA ILE A 88 -0.20 -0.92 5.75
C ILE A 88 -1.15 -1.67 4.82
N ALA A 89 -2.27 -2.11 5.39
CA ALA A 89 -3.30 -2.87 4.70
C ALA A 89 -4.28 -1.93 4.01
N LEU A 90 -4.75 -2.29 2.83
CA LEU A 90 -5.70 -1.50 2.07
C LEU A 90 -7.14 -1.72 2.56
N ASP A 91 -7.42 -2.87 3.17
CA ASP A 91 -8.70 -3.15 3.80
C ASP A 91 -8.56 -4.05 5.04
N LYS A 92 -9.66 -4.23 5.77
CA LYS A 92 -9.67 -5.01 7.00
C LYS A 92 -9.32 -6.49 6.79
N GLY A 93 -9.64 -7.05 5.63
CA GLY A 93 -9.28 -8.42 5.28
C GLY A 93 -7.78 -8.60 5.20
N HIS A 94 -7.08 -7.67 4.57
CA HIS A 94 -5.61 -7.69 4.48
C HIS A 94 -4.98 -7.51 5.86
N LYS A 95 -5.53 -6.63 6.67
CA LYS A 95 -5.04 -6.41 8.04
C LYS A 95 -5.17 -7.68 8.87
N ARG A 96 -6.33 -8.35 8.81
CA ARG A 96 -6.52 -9.63 9.52
C ARG A 96 -5.53 -10.68 9.04
N TRP A 97 -5.29 -10.74 7.74
CA TRP A 97 -4.32 -11.69 7.18
C TRP A 97 -2.92 -11.44 7.74
N LEU A 98 -2.49 -10.18 7.78
CA LEU A 98 -1.17 -9.82 8.32
C LEU A 98 -1.05 -10.17 9.81
N LEU A 99 -2.05 -9.83 10.60
CA LEU A 99 -2.04 -10.14 12.04
C LEU A 99 -2.03 -11.65 12.29
N SER A 100 -2.83 -12.40 11.53
CA SER A 100 -2.90 -13.86 11.65
C SER A 100 -1.58 -14.51 11.23
N ALA A 101 -0.96 -14.05 10.15
CA ALA A 101 0.34 -14.57 9.69
C ALA A 101 1.42 -14.34 10.73
N ARG A 102 1.45 -13.13 11.31
CA ARG A 102 2.42 -12.79 12.34
C ARG A 102 2.28 -13.71 13.56
N ASP A 103 1.07 -13.90 14.04
CA ASP A 103 0.81 -14.73 15.22
C ASP A 103 1.09 -16.21 14.95
N TYR A 104 0.57 -16.73 13.84
CA TYR A 104 0.70 -18.15 13.48
C TYR A 104 2.16 -18.54 13.25
N ARG A 105 2.93 -17.68 12.57
CA ARG A 105 4.33 -17.95 12.24
C ARG A 105 5.29 -17.40 13.27
N ARG A 106 4.80 -16.79 14.34
CA ARG A 106 5.61 -16.18 15.40
C ARG A 106 6.64 -15.20 14.84
N LEU A 107 6.18 -14.33 13.94
CA LEU A 107 7.03 -13.33 13.31
C LEU A 107 7.25 -12.13 14.23
N PRO A 108 8.30 -11.29 13.98
CA PRO A 108 8.56 -10.13 14.81
C PRO A 108 7.39 -9.15 14.85
N GLU A 109 7.21 -8.48 16.00
CA GLU A 109 6.20 -7.44 16.18
C GLU A 109 6.75 -6.04 15.91
N ARG A 110 7.91 -5.95 15.30
CA ARG A 110 8.56 -4.68 15.00
C ARG A 110 7.73 -3.78 14.10
N ALA A 111 7.21 -4.32 13.00
CA ALA A 111 6.41 -3.57 12.06
C ALA A 111 5.04 -3.25 12.65
N LYS A 112 4.62 -1.99 12.54
CA LYS A 112 3.27 -1.58 12.94
C LYS A 112 2.30 -1.92 11.82
N ILE A 113 1.24 -2.64 12.14
CA ILE A 113 0.21 -3.05 11.18
C ILE A 113 -1.00 -2.13 11.33
N SER A 114 -1.40 -1.45 10.25
CA SER A 114 -2.51 -0.52 10.26
C SER A 114 -3.25 -0.54 8.92
N LEU A 115 -4.43 0.08 8.90
CA LEU A 115 -5.15 0.35 7.64
C LEU A 115 -4.66 1.67 7.06
N LEU A 116 -4.62 1.76 5.73
CA LEU A 116 -4.24 3.02 5.07
C LEU A 116 -5.12 4.18 5.52
N LEU A 117 -6.44 3.97 5.58
CA LEU A 117 -7.36 5.04 5.94
C LEU A 117 -7.36 5.40 7.45
N ASP A 118 -6.70 4.61 8.29
CA ASP A 118 -6.44 5.02 9.68
C ASP A 118 -5.62 6.30 9.75
N TRP A 119 -4.83 6.59 8.71
CA TRP A 119 -3.97 7.77 8.65
C TRP A 119 -4.69 9.02 8.18
N SER A 120 -5.88 8.88 7.61
CA SER A 120 -6.71 10.00 7.16
C SER A 120 -7.69 10.40 8.26
N VAL A 121 -7.69 11.68 8.63
CA VAL A 121 -8.58 12.19 9.70
C VAL A 121 -10.03 11.91 9.34
N GLY A 122 -10.77 11.31 10.29
CA GLY A 122 -12.19 10.99 10.13
C GLY A 122 -12.47 9.71 9.35
N MET A 123 -11.44 8.98 8.90
CA MET A 123 -11.61 7.77 8.09
C MET A 123 -11.05 6.50 8.74
N ALA A 124 -10.65 6.57 10.00
CA ALA A 124 -10.09 5.41 10.71
C ALA A 124 -11.03 4.22 10.65
N GLY A 125 -10.48 3.04 10.41
CA GLY A 125 -11.24 1.80 10.33
C GLY A 125 -11.92 1.54 8.99
N GLN A 126 -11.80 2.45 8.03
CA GLN A 126 -12.42 2.29 6.72
C GLN A 126 -11.52 1.53 5.74
N ASP A 127 -12.16 0.87 4.78
CA ASP A 127 -11.49 0.14 3.72
C ASP A 127 -11.35 0.99 2.46
N VAL A 128 -10.28 0.77 1.69
CA VAL A 128 -10.25 1.17 0.28
C VAL A 128 -10.95 0.06 -0.50
N PRO A 129 -12.10 0.33 -1.15
CA PRO A 129 -12.83 -0.69 -1.91
C PRO A 129 -11.99 -1.27 -3.03
N ASP A 130 -12.19 -2.56 -3.34
CA ASP A 130 -11.50 -3.23 -4.43
C ASP A 130 -12.16 -2.87 -5.77
N PRO A 131 -11.46 -2.18 -6.69
CA PRO A 131 -12.06 -1.79 -7.97
C PRO A 131 -11.96 -2.86 -9.05
N TYR A 132 -11.40 -4.02 -8.77
CA TYR A 132 -11.03 -5.02 -9.78
C TYR A 132 -12.20 -5.42 -10.69
N TYR A 133 -13.39 -5.63 -10.12
CA TYR A 133 -14.58 -5.99 -10.89
C TYR A 133 -15.44 -4.79 -11.29
N GLY A 134 -14.95 -3.58 -11.07
CA GLY A 134 -15.65 -2.36 -11.40
C GLY A 134 -15.18 -1.71 -12.70
N ASP A 135 -15.58 -0.46 -12.86
CA ASP A 135 -15.25 0.35 -14.04
C ASP A 135 -14.24 1.47 -13.67
N GLU A 136 -14.00 2.37 -14.63
CA GLU A 136 -13.09 3.50 -14.43
C GLU A 136 -13.46 4.36 -13.21
N THR A 137 -14.76 4.55 -12.97
CA THR A 137 -15.24 5.31 -11.81
C THR A 137 -14.80 4.66 -10.50
N ASP A 138 -14.85 3.32 -10.43
CA ASP A 138 -14.42 2.60 -9.23
C ASP A 138 -12.91 2.70 -9.01
N PHE A 139 -12.11 2.66 -10.07
CA PHE A 139 -10.66 2.89 -9.97
C PHE A 139 -10.34 4.31 -9.51
N ASN A 140 -11.05 5.31 -10.06
CA ASN A 140 -10.88 6.70 -9.65
C ASN A 140 -11.26 6.92 -8.19
N ARG A 141 -12.34 6.29 -7.74
CA ARG A 141 -12.78 6.37 -6.33
C ARG A 141 -11.77 5.73 -5.38
N ALA A 142 -11.26 4.55 -5.73
CA ALA A 142 -10.21 3.90 -4.95
C ALA A 142 -8.98 4.80 -4.86
N LEU A 143 -8.59 5.43 -5.97
CA LEU A 143 -7.45 6.34 -6.01
C LEU A 143 -7.70 7.60 -5.16
N ASP A 144 -8.91 8.16 -5.15
CA ASP A 144 -9.26 9.29 -4.27
C ASP A 144 -8.98 8.93 -2.81
N LEU A 145 -9.41 7.75 -2.38
CA LEU A 145 -9.22 7.29 -1.00
C LEU A 145 -7.75 7.01 -0.70
N ILE A 146 -7.04 6.42 -1.66
CA ILE A 146 -5.60 6.14 -1.54
C ILE A 146 -4.84 7.45 -1.37
N GLU A 147 -5.18 8.48 -2.14
CA GLU A 147 -4.54 9.79 -1.99
C GLU A 147 -4.75 10.36 -0.59
N LYS A 148 -5.97 10.28 -0.06
CA LYS A 148 -6.27 10.78 1.29
C LYS A 148 -5.46 10.02 2.36
N GLY A 149 -5.41 8.70 2.25
CA GLY A 149 -4.65 7.88 3.19
C GLY A 149 -3.15 8.17 3.12
N CYS A 150 -2.60 8.27 1.92
CA CYS A 150 -1.17 8.56 1.72
C CYS A 150 -0.81 9.96 2.19
N GLU A 151 -1.65 10.97 1.94
CA GLU A 151 -1.44 12.32 2.43
C GLU A 151 -1.34 12.34 3.96
N GLY A 152 -2.27 11.65 4.63
CA GLY A 152 -2.27 11.53 6.08
C GLY A 152 -1.05 10.79 6.60
N LEU A 153 -0.65 9.71 5.93
CA LEU A 153 0.53 8.93 6.28
C LEU A 153 1.80 9.80 6.23
N ILE A 154 2.02 10.50 5.13
CA ILE A 154 3.21 11.33 4.95
C ILE A 154 3.26 12.48 5.97
N ARG A 155 2.10 13.04 6.32
CA ARG A 155 2.03 14.13 7.28
C ARG A 155 2.31 13.69 8.71
N ARG A 156 1.86 12.48 9.08
CA ARG A 156 1.79 12.04 10.48
C ARG A 156 2.89 11.06 10.90
N VAL A 157 3.59 10.49 9.96
CA VAL A 157 4.60 9.47 10.24
C VAL A 157 5.99 10.07 10.59
#